data_d075bc5b4b45f57104f937b4a384b9bb
#
_entry.id   d075bc5b4b45f57104f937b4a384b9bb
#
_cell.length_a   1.000
_cell.length_b   1.000
_cell.length_c   1.000
_cell.angle_alpha   90.00
_cell.angle_beta   90.00
_cell.angle_gamma   90.00
#
_symmetry.space_group_name_H-M   'P 1'
#
loop_
_entity.id
_entity.type
_entity.pdbx_description
1 polymer ?
#
loop_
_entity_poly.entity_id
_entity_poly.type
_entity_poly.pdbx_seq_one_letter_code
_entity_poly.pdbx_strand_id
1 'polypeptide(L)'
;IAVESKCNLIVLLNKSKEKHMPRKKQNEYDNSSITTLKGADRVRKRPAVIFGSDGIDGCEHSVFEILSNSIDEAREGYGKKISVTRFSDGSIEVEDHGRGIPVDFNEKEQRYNWELVFCEMYAGGKYNNNEGESYEFSLGMNGLGLCSTQYSSEYMDVDIRRDGYRYTLHFEKGENIGGLKKEPYSKKDTGTKITWKPDLEVFTDIDIQPEYFIDIMKRQAIVNAGVEFCFKNQNGKAFDTSTFNYVNGIVDHVAEVIGEDGLTSVQHWSTEVKTRDRDDKPEYKCKMDIAVAFSNKVSLTEYYHNSSWLEHGGAPDKAVRNAFVYQIDS
;
A
#
# COMPACT_ATOMS: atom_id res chain seq x y z
N ILE A 1 48.10 -16.49 -9.24
CA ILE A 1 48.38 -15.88 -10.55
C ILE A 1 47.53 -14.59 -10.60
N ALA A 2 48.23 -13.45 -10.38
CA ALA A 2 47.62 -12.14 -10.48
C ALA A 2 47.63 -11.69 -11.95
N VAL A 3 46.51 -11.22 -12.47
CA VAL A 3 46.46 -10.58 -13.79
C VAL A 3 46.26 -9.07 -13.55
N GLU A 4 47.32 -8.33 -13.72
CA GLU A 4 47.28 -6.85 -13.81
C GLU A 4 46.67 -6.44 -15.16
N SER A 5 45.56 -5.73 -15.12
CA SER A 5 45.01 -5.06 -16.30
C SER A 5 45.50 -3.61 -16.32
N LYS A 6 46.41 -3.30 -17.21
CA LYS A 6 46.84 -1.94 -17.49
C LYS A 6 45.77 -1.21 -18.31
N CYS A 7 45.17 -0.21 -17.75
CA CYS A 7 44.28 0.71 -18.44
C CYS A 7 45.14 1.83 -19.09
N ASN A 8 45.31 1.80 -20.41
CA ASN A 8 45.97 2.86 -21.15
C ASN A 8 44.98 4.00 -21.44
N LEU A 9 45.11 5.09 -20.71
CA LEU A 9 44.37 6.34 -20.94
C LEU A 9 45.09 7.14 -22.05
N ILE A 10 44.49 7.21 -23.25
CA ILE A 10 44.97 8.09 -24.33
C ILE A 10 44.28 9.46 -24.17
N VAL A 11 45.02 10.46 -23.73
CA VAL A 11 44.57 11.86 -23.68
C VAL A 11 44.90 12.54 -24.99
N LEU A 12 43.92 12.77 -25.86
CA LEU A 12 44.04 13.61 -27.03
C LEU A 12 43.80 15.07 -26.64
N LEU A 13 44.88 15.84 -26.54
CA LEU A 13 44.84 17.30 -26.37
C LEU A 13 44.52 17.98 -27.69
N ASN A 14 43.25 18.31 -27.93
CA ASN A 14 42.85 19.19 -29.03
C ASN A 14 42.92 20.65 -28.55
N LYS A 15 43.89 21.41 -29.03
CA LYS A 15 43.94 22.87 -28.87
C LYS A 15 42.89 23.52 -29.77
N SER A 16 41.66 23.70 -29.29
CA SER A 16 40.70 24.60 -29.90
C SER A 16 40.75 25.96 -29.21
N LYS A 17 40.80 27.02 -29.99
CA LYS A 17 40.80 28.42 -29.54
C LYS A 17 39.55 28.69 -28.73
N GLU A 18 39.69 28.94 -27.44
CA GLU A 18 38.62 29.38 -26.58
C GLU A 18 38.06 30.73 -27.03
N LYS A 19 36.83 30.73 -27.58
CA LYS A 19 35.99 31.91 -27.59
C LYS A 19 35.48 32.11 -26.15
N HIS A 20 35.85 33.23 -25.54
CA HIS A 20 35.33 33.67 -24.25
C HIS A 20 33.82 33.78 -24.33
N MET A 21 33.10 32.75 -23.90
CA MET A 21 31.69 32.86 -23.50
C MET A 21 31.63 33.44 -22.09
N PRO A 22 30.76 34.40 -21.83
CA PRO A 22 30.61 34.93 -20.48
C PRO A 22 30.22 33.76 -19.53
N ARG A 23 31.05 33.56 -18.49
CA ARG A 23 30.73 32.60 -17.42
C ARG A 23 29.36 32.96 -16.86
N LYS A 24 28.37 32.03 -16.97
CA LYS A 24 27.17 32.08 -16.14
C LYS A 24 27.66 32.24 -14.70
N LYS A 25 27.14 33.26 -13.97
CA LYS A 25 27.33 33.39 -12.52
C LYS A 25 27.06 32.03 -11.90
N GLN A 26 28.09 31.42 -11.31
CA GLN A 26 27.88 30.32 -10.39
C GLN A 26 26.95 30.88 -9.30
N ASN A 27 25.77 30.24 -9.11
CA ASN A 27 24.95 30.55 -7.96
C ASN A 27 25.82 30.24 -6.73
N GLU A 28 26.22 31.28 -6.01
CA GLU A 28 26.91 31.12 -4.74
C GLU A 28 25.96 30.36 -3.80
N TYR A 29 26.48 29.28 -3.21
CA TYR A 29 25.73 28.54 -2.20
C TYR A 29 25.75 29.38 -0.91
N ASP A 30 24.71 30.17 -0.70
CA ASP A 30 24.54 31.06 0.43
C ASP A 30 23.29 30.71 1.26
N ASN A 31 22.99 31.49 2.28
CA ASN A 31 21.82 31.28 3.15
C ASN A 31 20.48 31.29 2.37
N SER A 32 20.41 31.93 1.23
CA SER A 32 19.21 32.00 0.38
C SER A 32 19.02 30.75 -0.48
N SER A 33 20.07 29.91 -0.62
CA SER A 33 20.02 28.67 -1.40
C SER A 33 19.27 27.56 -0.69
N ILE A 34 19.03 27.68 0.64
CA ILE A 34 18.32 26.68 1.44
C ILE A 34 16.82 26.96 1.37
N THR A 35 16.06 26.03 0.78
CA THR A 35 14.61 26.12 0.64
C THR A 35 13.92 24.89 1.22
N THR A 36 12.72 25.08 1.77
CA THR A 36 11.90 23.99 2.30
C THR A 36 10.85 23.58 1.26
N LEU A 37 10.76 22.28 0.94
CA LEU A 37 9.66 21.75 0.15
C LEU A 37 8.36 21.79 0.97
N LYS A 38 7.26 22.23 0.35
CA LYS A 38 5.94 22.35 1.00
C LYS A 38 4.87 21.63 0.17
N GLY A 39 3.78 21.21 0.84
CA GLY A 39 2.65 20.55 0.18
C GLY A 39 3.09 19.40 -0.71
N ALA A 40 2.52 19.32 -1.88
CA ALA A 40 2.77 18.27 -2.87
C ALA A 40 4.24 18.17 -3.33
N ASP A 41 5.00 19.26 -3.34
CA ASP A 41 6.41 19.26 -3.71
C ASP A 41 7.28 18.32 -2.86
N ARG A 42 6.89 18.02 -1.62
CA ARG A 42 7.58 17.06 -0.74
C ARG A 42 7.60 15.65 -1.35
N VAL A 43 6.53 15.27 -2.01
CA VAL A 43 6.38 13.98 -2.67
C VAL A 43 6.81 14.07 -4.13
N ARG A 44 6.29 15.02 -4.88
CA ARG A 44 6.51 15.14 -6.33
C ARG A 44 7.99 15.28 -6.72
N LYS A 45 8.80 15.96 -5.89
CA LYS A 45 10.25 16.13 -6.14
C LYS A 45 11.11 15.02 -5.53
N ARG A 46 10.58 14.19 -4.67
CA ARG A 46 11.31 13.13 -3.95
C ARG A 46 10.43 11.88 -3.72
N PRO A 47 9.81 11.31 -4.77
CA PRO A 47 8.89 10.15 -4.60
C PRO A 47 9.60 8.94 -3.97
N ALA A 48 10.85 8.67 -4.33
CA ALA A 48 11.61 7.56 -3.79
C ALA A 48 11.83 7.61 -2.26
N VAL A 49 11.81 8.80 -1.65
CA VAL A 49 11.89 8.94 -0.19
C VAL A 49 10.61 8.45 0.50
N ILE A 50 9.47 8.59 -0.17
CA ILE A 50 8.16 8.24 0.39
C ILE A 50 7.78 6.80 -0.01
N PHE A 51 7.93 6.45 -1.28
CA PHE A 51 7.48 5.17 -1.84
C PHE A 51 8.59 4.13 -2.03
N GLY A 52 9.84 4.47 -1.65
CA GLY A 52 11.00 3.60 -1.82
C GLY A 52 11.60 3.59 -3.23
N SER A 53 10.85 4.03 -4.24
CA SER A 53 11.25 4.10 -5.65
C SER A 53 10.53 5.25 -6.36
N ASP A 54 11.10 5.75 -7.44
CA ASP A 54 10.43 6.63 -8.42
C ASP A 54 10.07 5.89 -9.72
N GLY A 55 10.28 4.58 -9.76
CA GLY A 55 9.88 3.68 -10.84
C GLY A 55 8.53 3.00 -10.57
N ILE A 56 8.33 1.87 -11.27
CA ILE A 56 7.08 1.09 -11.18
C ILE A 56 6.80 0.64 -9.74
N ASP A 57 7.79 0.18 -8.98
CA ASP A 57 7.61 -0.27 -7.59
C ASP A 57 7.04 0.84 -6.70
N GLY A 58 7.45 2.10 -6.90
CA GLY A 58 6.91 3.25 -6.17
C GLY A 58 5.47 3.57 -6.59
N CYS A 59 5.15 3.40 -7.87
CA CYS A 59 3.80 3.56 -8.40
C CYS A 59 2.86 2.46 -7.84
N GLU A 60 3.30 1.22 -7.80
CA GLU A 60 2.61 0.08 -7.18
C GLU A 60 2.39 0.29 -5.68
N HIS A 61 3.40 0.79 -4.97
CA HIS A 61 3.26 1.14 -3.56
C HIS A 61 2.17 2.21 -3.36
N SER A 62 2.12 3.23 -4.22
CA SER A 62 1.11 4.29 -4.12
C SER A 62 -0.32 3.76 -4.23
N VAL A 63 -0.61 2.84 -5.15
CA VAL A 63 -1.94 2.24 -5.26
C VAL A 63 -2.25 1.33 -4.07
N PHE A 64 -1.24 0.65 -3.54
CA PHE A 64 -1.41 -0.18 -2.35
C PHE A 64 -1.80 0.64 -1.11
N GLU A 65 -1.35 1.87 -0.99
CA GLU A 65 -1.76 2.78 0.09
C GLU A 65 -3.27 3.10 0.05
N ILE A 66 -3.88 3.19 -1.14
CA ILE A 66 -5.34 3.32 -1.27
C ILE A 66 -6.01 2.00 -0.86
N LEU A 67 -5.53 0.88 -1.39
CA LEU A 67 -6.09 -0.45 -1.14
C LEU A 67 -6.01 -0.82 0.35
N SER A 68 -4.91 -0.49 1.02
CA SER A 68 -4.70 -0.80 2.44
C SER A 68 -5.74 -0.14 3.36
N ASN A 69 -6.21 1.05 3.02
CA ASN A 69 -7.28 1.71 3.77
C ASN A 69 -8.62 0.95 3.67
N SER A 70 -8.95 0.44 2.48
CA SER A 70 -10.14 -0.39 2.27
C SER A 70 -10.03 -1.74 2.99
N ILE A 71 -8.83 -2.33 3.04
CA ILE A 71 -8.55 -3.56 3.80
C ILE A 71 -8.72 -3.32 5.31
N ASP A 72 -8.19 -2.21 5.82
CA ASP A 72 -8.32 -1.86 7.23
C ASP A 72 -9.80 -1.71 7.65
N GLU A 73 -10.64 -1.07 6.82
CA GLU A 73 -12.09 -0.99 7.06
C GLU A 73 -12.75 -2.38 7.09
N ALA A 74 -12.39 -3.25 6.15
CA ALA A 74 -12.93 -4.61 6.10
C ALA A 74 -12.51 -5.45 7.33
N ARG A 75 -11.28 -5.27 7.83
CA ARG A 75 -10.76 -5.93 9.05
C ARG A 75 -11.46 -5.47 10.32
N GLU A 76 -11.87 -4.20 10.37
CA GLU A 76 -12.73 -3.67 11.44
C GLU A 76 -14.20 -4.19 11.35
N GLY A 77 -14.50 -5.02 10.35
CA GLY A 77 -15.83 -5.62 10.16
C GLY A 77 -16.78 -4.79 9.31
N TYR A 78 -16.28 -3.71 8.69
CA TYR A 78 -17.09 -2.82 7.85
C TYR A 78 -16.81 -3.06 6.36
N GLY A 79 -17.82 -3.62 5.69
CA GLY A 79 -17.69 -4.04 4.29
C GLY A 79 -16.93 -5.38 4.15
N LYS A 80 -17.36 -6.18 3.17
CA LYS A 80 -16.73 -7.49 2.89
C LYS A 80 -16.37 -7.64 1.43
N LYS A 81 -16.43 -6.54 0.69
CA LYS A 81 -16.10 -6.51 -0.73
C LYS A 81 -15.25 -5.30 -1.03
N ILE A 82 -14.12 -5.54 -1.68
CA ILE A 82 -13.21 -4.52 -2.18
C ILE A 82 -13.04 -4.75 -3.68
N SER A 83 -13.24 -3.71 -4.48
CA SER A 83 -13.09 -3.77 -5.93
C SER A 83 -11.94 -2.88 -6.36
N VAL A 84 -11.08 -3.38 -7.24
CA VAL A 84 -10.05 -2.60 -7.92
C VAL A 84 -10.32 -2.67 -9.41
N THR A 85 -10.37 -1.52 -10.08
CA THR A 85 -10.54 -1.43 -11.53
C THR A 85 -9.33 -0.72 -12.13
N ARG A 86 -8.64 -1.38 -13.06
CA ARG A 86 -7.61 -0.77 -13.90
C ARG A 86 -8.25 -0.37 -15.22
N PHE A 87 -8.23 0.91 -15.53
CA PHE A 87 -8.75 1.44 -16.79
C PHE A 87 -7.68 1.46 -17.89
N SER A 88 -8.11 1.48 -19.13
CA SER A 88 -7.21 1.48 -20.30
C SER A 88 -6.38 2.75 -20.46
N ASP A 89 -6.79 3.83 -19.80
CA ASP A 89 -6.02 5.08 -19.73
C ASP A 89 -4.94 5.06 -18.64
N GLY A 90 -4.82 3.94 -17.89
CA GLY A 90 -3.90 3.72 -16.78
C GLY A 90 -4.36 4.33 -15.46
N SER A 91 -5.59 4.88 -15.36
CA SER A 91 -6.19 5.21 -14.07
C SER A 91 -6.64 3.95 -13.34
N ILE A 92 -6.68 4.02 -12.01
CA ILE A 92 -7.00 2.91 -11.13
C ILE A 92 -8.05 3.37 -10.14
N GLU A 93 -9.13 2.62 -10.04
CA GLU A 93 -10.21 2.86 -9.07
C GLU A 93 -10.20 1.78 -8.00
N VAL A 94 -10.25 2.19 -6.74
CA VAL A 94 -10.46 1.31 -5.58
C VAL A 94 -11.77 1.69 -4.92
N GLU A 95 -12.66 0.73 -4.75
CA GLU A 95 -13.96 0.92 -4.09
C GLU A 95 -14.15 -0.10 -2.97
N ASP A 96 -14.52 0.40 -1.79
CA ASP A 96 -14.99 -0.39 -0.65
C ASP A 96 -16.43 -0.07 -0.29
N HIS A 97 -16.99 -0.91 0.59
CA HIS A 97 -18.32 -0.75 1.17
C HIS A 97 -18.25 -0.62 2.70
N GLY A 98 -17.20 0.03 3.19
CA GLY A 98 -17.02 0.35 4.60
C GLY A 98 -17.89 1.52 5.07
N ARG A 99 -17.48 2.18 6.16
CA ARG A 99 -18.21 3.34 6.72
C ARG A 99 -18.09 4.62 5.90
N GLY A 100 -17.14 4.68 4.97
CA GLY A 100 -16.71 5.89 4.28
C GLY A 100 -15.77 6.76 5.14
N ILE A 101 -14.75 7.35 4.53
CA ILE A 101 -13.77 8.23 5.19
C ILE A 101 -14.50 9.42 5.84
N PRO A 102 -14.23 9.77 7.13
CA PRO A 102 -14.77 10.97 7.75
C PRO A 102 -14.19 12.22 7.08
N VAL A 103 -15.06 13.17 6.73
CA VAL A 103 -14.69 14.37 5.96
C VAL A 103 -15.10 15.70 6.62
N ASP A 104 -15.98 15.62 7.63
CA ASP A 104 -16.54 16.79 8.30
C ASP A 104 -15.48 17.55 9.14
N PHE A 105 -15.88 18.70 9.68
CA PHE A 105 -15.01 19.57 10.47
C PHE A 105 -14.55 18.89 11.77
N ASN A 106 -13.27 18.99 12.07
CA ASN A 106 -12.63 18.45 13.25
C ASN A 106 -12.38 19.59 14.25
N GLU A 107 -13.14 19.61 15.33
CA GLU A 107 -13.04 20.65 16.36
C GLU A 107 -11.69 20.69 17.07
N LYS A 108 -10.98 19.55 17.18
CA LYS A 108 -9.65 19.49 17.81
C LYS A 108 -8.58 20.12 16.92
N GLU A 109 -8.64 19.81 15.64
CA GLU A 109 -7.65 20.25 14.66
C GLU A 109 -8.03 21.59 14.01
N GLN A 110 -9.26 22.12 14.25
CA GLN A 110 -9.81 23.34 13.66
C GLN A 110 -9.73 23.35 12.13
N ARG A 111 -9.90 22.17 11.52
CA ARG A 111 -9.85 21.93 10.07
C ARG A 111 -10.84 20.84 9.68
N TYR A 112 -11.15 20.74 8.41
CA TYR A 112 -11.90 19.60 7.90
C TYR A 112 -11.04 18.32 7.86
N ASN A 113 -11.65 17.18 8.20
CA ASN A 113 -10.97 15.90 8.16
C ASN A 113 -10.47 15.54 6.75
N TRP A 114 -11.18 15.95 5.69
CA TRP A 114 -10.69 15.70 4.33
C TRP A 114 -9.36 16.41 4.04
N GLU A 115 -9.14 17.61 4.60
CA GLU A 115 -7.86 18.33 4.47
C GLU A 115 -6.75 17.59 5.19
N LEU A 116 -7.05 17.04 6.37
CA LEU A 116 -6.09 16.24 7.13
C LEU A 116 -5.73 14.95 6.40
N VAL A 117 -6.72 14.23 5.90
CA VAL A 117 -6.52 12.91 5.27
C VAL A 117 -5.82 13.01 3.91
N PHE A 118 -6.19 13.99 3.09
CA PHE A 118 -5.71 14.09 1.69
C PHE A 118 -4.61 15.13 1.49
N CYS A 119 -4.45 16.12 2.38
CA CYS A 119 -3.54 17.23 2.16
C CYS A 119 -2.50 17.44 3.28
N GLU A 120 -2.54 16.64 4.36
CA GLU A 120 -1.60 16.77 5.46
C GLU A 120 -0.86 15.46 5.68
N MET A 121 0.48 15.51 5.59
CA MET A 121 1.33 14.38 5.91
C MET A 121 1.41 14.20 7.44
N TYR A 122 1.44 12.95 7.89
CA TYR A 122 1.43 12.59 9.31
C TYR A 122 0.11 12.94 10.03
N ALA A 123 -0.99 13.05 9.29
CA ALA A 123 -2.33 13.15 9.84
C ALA A 123 -3.08 11.81 9.68
N GLY A 124 -3.73 11.33 10.73
CA GLY A 124 -4.48 10.07 10.68
C GLY A 124 -5.15 9.73 12.00
N GLY A 125 -6.17 8.90 11.94
CA GLY A 125 -6.93 8.44 13.12
C GLY A 125 -6.46 7.10 13.72
N LYS A 126 -5.32 6.55 13.24
CA LYS A 126 -4.86 5.20 13.58
C LYS A 126 -3.61 5.18 14.48
N TYR A 127 -3.28 6.28 15.16
CA TYR A 127 -2.04 6.40 15.95
C TYR A 127 -2.10 5.74 17.33
N ASN A 128 -3.30 5.53 17.92
CA ASN A 128 -3.47 5.02 19.28
C ASN A 128 -3.85 3.53 19.29
N ASN A 129 -3.09 2.69 18.59
CA ASN A 129 -3.42 1.27 18.40
C ASN A 129 -3.22 0.40 19.66
N ASN A 130 -2.59 0.94 20.72
CA ASN A 130 -2.20 0.16 21.92
C ASN A 130 -3.24 0.17 23.05
N GLU A 131 -4.35 0.89 22.90
CA GLU A 131 -5.35 1.07 23.96
C GLU A 131 -6.61 0.18 23.81
N GLY A 132 -6.57 -0.83 22.91
CA GLY A 132 -7.68 -1.76 22.69
C GLY A 132 -8.86 -1.14 21.95
N GLU A 133 -8.64 -0.03 21.26
CA GLU A 133 -9.59 0.61 20.38
C GLU A 133 -9.47 0.11 18.92
N SER A 134 -10.26 0.67 18.01
CA SER A 134 -10.26 0.34 16.59
C SER A 134 -8.87 0.38 15.94
N TYR A 135 -8.65 -0.46 14.90
CA TYR A 135 -7.43 -0.51 14.10
C TYR A 135 -6.18 -1.09 14.79
N GLU A 136 -6.35 -1.98 15.77
CA GLU A 136 -5.25 -2.63 16.51
C GLU A 136 -4.21 -3.32 15.60
N PHE A 137 -4.63 -3.81 14.41
CA PHE A 137 -3.78 -4.49 13.43
C PHE A 137 -3.77 -3.79 12.04
N SER A 138 -3.87 -2.46 12.02
CA SER A 138 -3.93 -1.67 10.79
C SER A 138 -2.67 -1.81 9.92
N LEU A 139 -2.84 -1.76 8.60
CA LEU A 139 -1.77 -1.63 7.61
C LEU A 139 -1.26 -0.19 7.51
N GLY A 140 -2.18 0.78 7.53
CA GLY A 140 -1.87 2.21 7.37
C GLY A 140 -1.66 2.92 8.70
N MET A 141 -0.45 2.85 9.28
CA MET A 141 -0.16 3.43 10.60
C MET A 141 0.54 4.80 10.55
N ASN A 142 1.12 5.20 9.43
CA ASN A 142 2.03 6.35 9.39
C ASN A 142 1.35 7.68 9.09
N GLY A 143 0.06 7.69 8.69
CA GLY A 143 -0.65 8.90 8.28
C GLY A 143 -0.03 9.61 7.06
N LEU A 144 0.66 8.86 6.22
CA LEU A 144 1.35 9.35 5.03
C LEU A 144 0.67 8.91 3.74
N GLY A 145 0.19 7.66 3.70
CA GLY A 145 -0.13 6.94 2.48
C GLY A 145 -1.09 7.69 1.56
N LEU A 146 -2.30 8.00 2.04
CA LEU A 146 -3.33 8.58 1.17
C LEU A 146 -3.00 10.01 0.73
N CYS A 147 -2.42 10.82 1.61
CA CYS A 147 -1.95 12.16 1.27
C CYS A 147 -0.81 12.10 0.23
N SER A 148 0.16 11.21 0.44
CA SER A 148 1.28 11.06 -0.48
C SER A 148 0.84 10.53 -1.85
N THR A 149 -0.09 9.59 -1.87
CA THR A 149 -0.67 9.06 -3.12
C THR A 149 -1.43 10.14 -3.86
N GLN A 150 -2.22 10.97 -3.15
CA GLN A 150 -2.89 12.11 -3.74
C GLN A 150 -1.89 13.10 -4.35
N TYR A 151 -0.79 13.41 -3.66
CA TYR A 151 0.26 14.30 -4.15
C TYR A 151 1.04 13.76 -5.37
N SER A 152 1.09 12.45 -5.54
CA SER A 152 1.77 11.78 -6.66
C SER A 152 0.88 11.62 -7.91
N SER A 153 -0.36 12.08 -7.87
CA SER A 153 -1.32 11.91 -8.95
C SER A 153 -1.24 13.00 -10.02
N GLU A 154 -1.57 12.64 -11.25
CA GLU A 154 -2.04 13.56 -12.27
C GLU A 154 -3.40 14.14 -11.87
N TYR A 155 -4.33 13.23 -11.47
CA TYR A 155 -5.56 13.59 -10.78
C TYR A 155 -5.98 12.49 -9.80
N MET A 156 -6.79 12.88 -8.80
CA MET A 156 -7.50 11.96 -7.92
C MET A 156 -8.93 12.42 -7.73
N ASP A 157 -9.89 11.52 -7.99
CA ASP A 157 -11.30 11.70 -7.69
C ASP A 157 -11.67 10.85 -6.47
N VAL A 158 -12.39 11.46 -5.53
CA VAL A 158 -12.84 10.80 -4.31
C VAL A 158 -14.36 10.90 -4.22
N ASP A 159 -15.02 9.77 -3.99
CA ASP A 159 -16.46 9.64 -3.77
C ASP A 159 -16.69 8.89 -2.45
N ILE A 160 -17.27 9.55 -1.48
CA ILE A 160 -17.50 9.00 -0.14
C ILE A 160 -18.99 9.02 0.15
N ARG A 161 -19.51 7.87 0.55
CA ARG A 161 -20.93 7.71 0.94
C ARG A 161 -20.98 7.39 2.43
N ARG A 162 -21.49 8.34 3.23
CA ARG A 162 -21.66 8.18 4.67
C ARG A 162 -22.74 9.10 5.23
N ASP A 163 -23.37 8.68 6.30
CA ASP A 163 -24.33 9.46 7.11
C ASP A 163 -25.47 10.08 6.28
N GLY A 164 -25.91 9.39 5.19
CA GLY A 164 -26.98 9.85 4.29
C GLY A 164 -26.56 10.93 3.30
N TYR A 165 -25.26 11.14 3.15
CA TYR A 165 -24.69 12.07 2.17
C TYR A 165 -23.67 11.39 1.28
N ARG A 166 -23.51 11.95 0.08
CA ARG A 166 -22.41 11.69 -0.82
C ARG A 166 -21.51 12.91 -0.85
N TYR A 167 -20.22 12.67 -0.63
CA TYR A 167 -19.19 13.69 -0.65
C TYR A 167 -18.26 13.43 -1.82
N THR A 168 -17.89 14.46 -2.56
CA THR A 168 -16.93 14.34 -3.66
C THR A 168 -15.83 15.38 -3.56
N LEU A 169 -14.61 14.95 -3.88
CA LEU A 169 -13.42 15.80 -3.99
C LEU A 169 -12.73 15.51 -5.33
N HIS A 170 -12.12 16.53 -5.89
CA HIS A 170 -11.26 16.41 -7.06
C HIS A 170 -9.91 17.08 -6.78
N PHE A 171 -8.85 16.40 -7.14
CA PHE A 171 -7.46 16.87 -7.00
C PHE A 171 -6.76 16.78 -8.34
N GLU A 172 -5.96 17.79 -8.67
CA GLU A 172 -5.05 17.80 -9.81
C GLU A 172 -3.65 18.13 -9.34
N LYS A 173 -2.67 17.27 -9.63
CA LYS A 173 -1.23 17.45 -9.30
C LYS A 173 -0.97 17.87 -7.85
N GLY A 174 -1.77 17.36 -6.93
CA GLY A 174 -1.63 17.63 -5.49
C GLY A 174 -2.48 18.79 -4.96
N GLU A 175 -3.17 19.52 -5.81
CA GLU A 175 -4.01 20.66 -5.42
C GLU A 175 -5.49 20.27 -5.46
N ASN A 176 -6.26 20.69 -4.44
CA ASN A 176 -7.70 20.48 -4.43
C ASN A 176 -8.41 21.48 -5.36
N ILE A 177 -9.23 20.96 -6.27
CA ILE A 177 -10.00 21.77 -7.23
C ILE A 177 -11.47 21.77 -6.86
N GLY A 178 -11.98 22.92 -6.48
CA GLY A 178 -13.41 23.16 -6.24
C GLY A 178 -13.93 22.80 -4.84
N GLY A 179 -13.06 22.38 -3.93
CA GLY A 179 -13.43 22.07 -2.54
C GLY A 179 -14.25 20.81 -2.37
N LEU A 180 -14.68 20.53 -1.14
CA LEU A 180 -15.58 19.44 -0.80
C LEU A 180 -17.00 19.76 -1.29
N LYS A 181 -17.57 18.87 -2.10
CA LYS A 181 -19.00 18.91 -2.48
C LYS A 181 -19.76 17.90 -1.64
N LYS A 182 -20.95 18.30 -1.15
CA LYS A 182 -21.82 17.48 -0.31
C LYS A 182 -23.23 17.52 -0.89
N GLU A 183 -23.80 16.34 -1.12
CA GLU A 183 -25.18 16.20 -1.61
C GLU A 183 -25.94 15.11 -0.81
N PRO A 184 -27.27 15.23 -0.63
CA PRO A 184 -28.05 14.17 -0.01
C PRO A 184 -27.96 12.86 -0.80
N TYR A 185 -27.84 11.75 -0.11
CA TYR A 185 -27.73 10.41 -0.70
C TYR A 185 -28.77 9.48 -0.11
N SER A 186 -29.76 9.10 -0.92
CA SER A 186 -30.94 8.35 -0.47
C SER A 186 -30.73 6.84 -0.34
N LYS A 187 -29.65 6.30 -0.92
CA LYS A 187 -29.32 4.88 -0.77
C LYS A 187 -28.71 4.63 0.61
N LYS A 188 -28.82 3.40 1.07
CA LYS A 188 -28.32 2.96 2.39
C LYS A 188 -26.87 2.47 2.36
N ASP A 189 -26.28 2.31 1.17
CA ASP A 189 -24.90 1.88 1.03
C ASP A 189 -23.94 2.98 1.48
N THR A 190 -22.88 2.56 2.15
CA THR A 190 -21.76 3.41 2.56
C THR A 190 -20.48 2.91 1.91
N GLY A 191 -19.41 3.68 1.99
CA GLY A 191 -18.10 3.28 1.47
C GLY A 191 -17.30 4.43 0.90
N THR A 192 -16.11 4.11 0.46
CA THR A 192 -15.20 5.05 -0.22
C THR A 192 -14.85 4.49 -1.59
N LYS A 193 -14.82 5.37 -2.58
CA LYS A 193 -14.32 5.10 -3.91
C LYS A 193 -13.31 6.16 -4.30
N ILE A 194 -12.11 5.73 -4.67
CA ILE A 194 -11.03 6.61 -5.09
C ILE A 194 -10.58 6.18 -6.49
N THR A 195 -10.64 7.11 -7.44
CA THR A 195 -10.02 6.95 -8.77
C THR A 195 -8.73 7.76 -8.79
N TRP A 196 -7.62 7.11 -9.03
CA TRP A 196 -6.28 7.67 -9.00
C TRP A 196 -5.60 7.48 -10.35
N LYS A 197 -5.04 8.56 -10.89
CA LYS A 197 -4.21 8.52 -12.09
C LYS A 197 -2.78 8.88 -11.68
N PRO A 198 -1.81 7.95 -11.81
CA PRO A 198 -0.40 8.25 -11.54
C PRO A 198 0.15 9.29 -12.52
N ASP A 199 1.10 10.10 -12.05
CA ASP A 199 1.69 11.18 -12.84
C ASP A 199 3.11 10.82 -13.31
N LEU A 200 3.35 10.88 -14.63
CA LEU A 200 4.68 10.72 -15.23
C LEU A 200 5.68 11.83 -14.86
N GLU A 201 5.20 12.95 -14.30
CA GLU A 201 6.09 13.94 -13.72
C GLU A 201 6.66 13.51 -12.35
N VAL A 202 6.09 12.46 -11.75
CA VAL A 202 6.48 11.92 -10.44
C VAL A 202 7.16 10.58 -10.58
N PHE A 203 6.56 9.66 -11.35
CA PHE A 203 7.08 8.32 -11.58
C PHE A 203 7.66 8.20 -12.98
N THR A 204 8.76 7.48 -13.10
CA THR A 204 9.42 7.21 -14.39
C THR A 204 8.69 6.12 -15.19
N ASP A 205 7.88 5.30 -14.52
CA ASP A 205 7.01 4.29 -15.11
C ASP A 205 5.70 4.21 -14.30
N ILE A 206 4.58 4.19 -15.02
CA ILE A 206 3.23 4.16 -14.44
C ILE A 206 2.37 3.01 -14.99
N ASP A 207 2.94 2.14 -15.82
CA ASP A 207 2.21 1.05 -16.46
C ASP A 207 2.16 -0.19 -15.55
N ILE A 208 1.40 -0.09 -14.45
CA ILE A 208 1.20 -1.21 -13.54
C ILE A 208 0.47 -2.34 -14.28
N GLN A 209 1.11 -3.51 -14.34
CA GLN A 209 0.58 -4.65 -15.07
C GLN A 209 -0.59 -5.32 -14.33
N PRO A 210 -1.56 -5.94 -15.04
CA PRO A 210 -2.69 -6.63 -14.43
C PRO A 210 -2.27 -7.73 -13.43
N GLU A 211 -1.15 -8.40 -13.68
CA GLU A 211 -0.60 -9.47 -12.86
C GLU A 211 -0.28 -8.99 -11.43
N TYR A 212 0.19 -7.76 -11.26
CA TYR A 212 0.40 -7.16 -9.95
C TYR A 212 -0.89 -7.15 -9.13
N PHE A 213 -2.00 -6.70 -9.72
CA PHE A 213 -3.29 -6.65 -9.03
C PHE A 213 -3.82 -8.05 -8.70
N ILE A 214 -3.66 -9.00 -9.61
CA ILE A 214 -4.06 -10.39 -9.41
C ILE A 214 -3.31 -10.97 -8.22
N ASP A 215 -1.99 -10.83 -8.19
CA ASP A 215 -1.14 -11.35 -7.13
C ASP A 215 -1.43 -10.69 -5.78
N ILE A 216 -1.46 -9.36 -5.72
CA ILE A 216 -1.66 -8.66 -4.46
C ILE A 216 -3.05 -8.94 -3.88
N MET A 217 -4.11 -8.93 -4.72
CA MET A 217 -5.47 -9.16 -4.26
C MET A 217 -5.71 -10.62 -3.85
N LYS A 218 -5.10 -11.59 -4.54
CA LYS A 218 -5.12 -12.98 -4.11
C LYS A 218 -4.49 -13.14 -2.74
N ARG A 219 -3.30 -12.58 -2.52
CA ARG A 219 -2.60 -12.61 -1.22
C ARG A 219 -3.42 -11.94 -0.12
N GLN A 220 -4.04 -10.79 -0.42
CA GLN A 220 -4.90 -10.11 0.54
C GLN A 220 -6.15 -10.95 0.89
N ALA A 221 -6.76 -11.63 -0.08
CA ALA A 221 -7.91 -12.49 0.17
C ALA A 221 -7.55 -13.69 1.07
N ILE A 222 -6.36 -14.26 0.92
CA ILE A 222 -5.86 -15.39 1.73
C ILE A 222 -5.76 -15.00 3.22
N VAL A 223 -5.27 -13.81 3.53
CA VAL A 223 -5.01 -13.38 4.92
C VAL A 223 -6.13 -12.54 5.54
N ASN A 224 -7.16 -12.18 4.75
CA ASN A 224 -8.36 -11.49 5.23
C ASN A 224 -9.59 -12.36 4.98
N ALA A 225 -9.71 -13.42 5.77
CA ALA A 225 -10.75 -14.45 5.64
C ALA A 225 -12.15 -13.85 5.48
N GLY A 226 -12.89 -14.29 4.45
CA GLY A 226 -14.26 -13.88 4.17
C GLY A 226 -14.42 -12.49 3.54
N VAL A 227 -13.33 -11.80 3.20
CA VAL A 227 -13.36 -10.58 2.39
C VAL A 227 -13.23 -10.97 0.92
N GLU A 228 -14.12 -10.46 0.08
CA GLU A 228 -14.10 -10.64 -1.37
C GLU A 228 -13.27 -9.53 -2.03
N PHE A 229 -12.29 -9.91 -2.83
CA PHE A 229 -11.49 -9.02 -3.65
C PHE A 229 -11.82 -9.23 -5.13
N CYS A 230 -12.26 -8.17 -5.81
CA CYS A 230 -12.69 -8.20 -7.20
C CYS A 230 -11.80 -7.28 -8.04
N PHE A 231 -10.96 -7.85 -8.88
CA PHE A 231 -10.15 -7.11 -9.85
C PHE A 231 -10.85 -7.06 -11.21
N LYS A 232 -10.88 -5.88 -11.82
CA LYS A 232 -11.41 -5.62 -13.15
C LYS A 232 -10.35 -4.93 -13.99
N ASN A 233 -9.93 -5.56 -15.07
CA ASN A 233 -9.01 -4.97 -16.04
C ASN A 233 -9.77 -4.57 -17.29
N GLN A 234 -9.77 -3.29 -17.63
CA GLN A 234 -10.43 -2.82 -18.84
C GLN A 234 -9.65 -3.23 -20.09
N ASN A 235 -10.33 -3.92 -20.99
CA ASN A 235 -9.84 -4.33 -22.29
C ASN A 235 -10.79 -3.80 -23.37
N GLY A 236 -10.47 -2.64 -23.93
CA GLY A 236 -11.35 -1.90 -24.84
C GLY A 236 -12.66 -1.48 -24.16
N LYS A 237 -13.78 -2.05 -24.57
CA LYS A 237 -15.11 -1.79 -23.98
C LYS A 237 -15.54 -2.83 -22.94
N ALA A 238 -14.78 -3.92 -22.81
CA ALA A 238 -15.07 -5.01 -21.88
C ALA A 238 -14.17 -4.92 -20.63
N PHE A 239 -14.49 -5.71 -19.60
CA PHE A 239 -13.68 -5.89 -18.42
C PHE A 239 -13.41 -7.37 -18.20
N ASP A 240 -12.13 -7.72 -18.12
CA ASP A 240 -11.69 -9.02 -17.63
C ASP A 240 -11.75 -8.97 -16.10
N THR A 241 -12.45 -9.93 -15.49
CA THR A 241 -12.71 -9.90 -14.04
C THR A 241 -12.14 -11.13 -13.36
N SER A 242 -11.37 -10.91 -12.29
CA SER A 242 -10.88 -11.94 -11.39
C SER A 242 -11.43 -11.68 -9.99
N THR A 243 -11.90 -12.72 -9.31
CA THR A 243 -12.46 -12.60 -7.96
C THR A 243 -11.79 -13.61 -7.04
N PHE A 244 -11.37 -13.14 -5.87
CA PHE A 244 -10.71 -13.95 -4.84
C PHE A 244 -11.49 -13.84 -3.54
N ASN A 245 -11.84 -15.00 -2.97
CA ASN A 245 -12.53 -15.09 -1.68
C ASN A 245 -12.15 -16.41 -1.01
N TYR A 246 -11.44 -16.31 0.11
CA TYR A 246 -11.07 -17.44 0.95
C TYR A 246 -11.86 -17.34 2.27
N VAL A 247 -12.95 -18.06 2.36
CA VAL A 247 -13.88 -17.97 3.51
C VAL A 247 -13.17 -18.33 4.82
N ASN A 248 -12.31 -19.37 4.77
CA ASN A 248 -11.49 -19.81 5.91
C ASN A 248 -10.01 -19.34 5.78
N GLY A 249 -9.73 -18.33 4.95
CA GLY A 249 -8.43 -17.71 4.80
C GLY A 249 -7.31 -18.69 4.41
N ILE A 250 -6.24 -18.69 5.18
CA ILE A 250 -5.05 -19.54 4.93
C ILE A 250 -5.35 -21.03 4.86
N VAL A 251 -6.42 -21.51 5.51
CA VAL A 251 -6.82 -22.93 5.47
C VAL A 251 -7.29 -23.32 4.07
N ASP A 252 -8.15 -22.50 3.47
CA ASP A 252 -8.65 -22.73 2.11
C ASP A 252 -7.50 -22.65 1.10
N HIS A 253 -6.58 -21.70 1.30
CA HIS A 253 -5.40 -21.56 0.43
C HIS A 253 -4.50 -22.80 0.47
N VAL A 254 -4.16 -23.30 1.66
CA VAL A 254 -3.34 -24.51 1.79
C VAL A 254 -4.08 -25.71 1.16
N ALA A 255 -5.39 -25.82 1.36
CA ALA A 255 -6.20 -26.88 0.74
C ALA A 255 -6.21 -26.78 -0.80
N GLU A 256 -6.34 -25.56 -1.36
CA GLU A 256 -6.25 -25.30 -2.80
C GLU A 256 -4.88 -25.74 -3.37
N VAL A 257 -3.80 -25.36 -2.69
CA VAL A 257 -2.42 -25.61 -3.17
C VAL A 257 -2.05 -27.08 -3.14
N ILE A 258 -2.42 -27.82 -2.08
CA ILE A 258 -2.10 -29.26 -1.99
C ILE A 258 -3.03 -30.12 -2.84
N GLY A 259 -4.28 -29.70 -3.08
CA GLY A 259 -5.26 -30.47 -3.84
C GLY A 259 -5.35 -31.92 -3.39
N GLU A 260 -5.23 -32.84 -4.36
CA GLU A 260 -5.23 -34.30 -4.12
C GLU A 260 -3.85 -34.85 -3.68
N ASP A 261 -2.81 -34.05 -3.71
CA ASP A 261 -1.44 -34.46 -3.40
C ASP A 261 -1.09 -34.36 -1.91
N GLY A 262 -2.07 -34.06 -1.06
CA GLY A 262 -1.91 -33.99 0.39
C GLY A 262 -1.74 -35.37 1.04
N LEU A 263 -0.69 -35.54 1.84
CA LEU A 263 -0.51 -36.72 2.71
C LEU A 263 -1.30 -36.61 4.00
N THR A 264 -1.65 -35.40 4.40
CA THR A 264 -2.47 -35.10 5.57
C THR A 264 -3.56 -34.10 5.18
N SER A 265 -4.64 -34.07 5.97
CA SER A 265 -5.57 -32.93 5.95
C SER A 265 -4.86 -31.67 6.43
N VAL A 266 -5.41 -30.50 6.05
CA VAL A 266 -4.92 -29.21 6.55
C VAL A 266 -5.16 -29.13 8.05
N GLN A 267 -4.11 -28.90 8.81
CA GLN A 267 -4.16 -28.63 10.24
C GLN A 267 -4.07 -27.12 10.46
N HIS A 268 -4.91 -26.59 11.35
CA HIS A 268 -4.99 -25.16 11.63
C HIS A 268 -4.89 -24.89 13.13
N TRP A 269 -4.06 -23.95 13.50
CA TRP A 269 -3.95 -23.44 14.87
C TRP A 269 -4.09 -21.91 14.85
N SER A 270 -4.88 -21.40 15.78
CA SER A 270 -5.00 -19.98 16.05
C SER A 270 -4.75 -19.73 17.52
N THR A 271 -3.95 -18.74 17.84
CA THR A 271 -3.68 -18.34 19.22
C THR A 271 -3.51 -16.84 19.34
N GLU A 272 -3.86 -16.30 20.50
CA GLU A 272 -3.66 -14.91 20.84
C GLU A 272 -2.89 -14.83 22.16
N VAL A 273 -1.82 -14.05 22.20
CA VAL A 273 -1.01 -13.85 23.39
C VAL A 273 -0.74 -12.36 23.61
N LYS A 274 -0.67 -11.94 24.86
CA LYS A 274 -0.12 -10.62 25.22
C LYS A 274 1.37 -10.77 25.42
N THR A 275 2.12 -9.90 24.78
CA THR A 275 3.59 -9.90 24.83
C THR A 275 4.13 -8.46 24.80
N ARG A 276 5.42 -8.33 24.98
CA ARG A 276 6.14 -7.05 24.86
C ARG A 276 7.52 -7.31 24.26
N ASP A 277 8.06 -6.34 23.55
CA ASP A 277 9.41 -6.44 22.98
C ASP A 277 10.51 -6.45 24.03
N ARG A 278 10.32 -5.66 25.11
CA ARG A 278 11.23 -5.50 26.24
C ARG A 278 10.41 -5.12 27.46
N ASP A 279 10.95 -5.35 28.66
CA ASP A 279 10.26 -5.08 29.93
C ASP A 279 9.85 -3.60 30.13
N ASP A 280 10.58 -2.67 29.49
CA ASP A 280 10.32 -1.22 29.53
C ASP A 280 9.30 -0.74 28.47
N LYS A 281 8.75 -1.67 27.64
CA LYS A 281 7.77 -1.35 26.58
C LYS A 281 6.36 -1.78 26.99
N PRO A 282 5.33 -1.09 26.47
CA PRO A 282 3.95 -1.51 26.67
C PRO A 282 3.70 -2.90 26.09
N GLU A 283 2.77 -3.61 26.69
CA GLU A 283 2.27 -4.88 26.15
C GLU A 283 1.45 -4.62 24.89
N TYR A 284 1.54 -5.56 23.95
CA TYR A 284 0.68 -5.61 22.77
C TYR A 284 0.12 -7.03 22.58
N LYS A 285 -0.97 -7.14 21.83
CA LYS A 285 -1.52 -8.41 21.44
C LYS A 285 -0.81 -8.93 20.20
N CYS A 286 -0.47 -10.22 20.23
CA CYS A 286 0.05 -10.94 19.09
C CYS A 286 -0.94 -12.07 18.77
N LYS A 287 -1.60 -12.01 17.62
CA LYS A 287 -2.44 -13.07 17.10
C LYS A 287 -1.66 -13.85 16.05
N MET A 288 -1.64 -15.17 16.17
CA MET A 288 -0.97 -16.06 15.23
C MET A 288 -1.97 -17.07 14.67
N ASP A 289 -2.00 -17.19 13.36
CA ASP A 289 -2.74 -18.21 12.63
C ASP A 289 -1.76 -19.03 11.80
N ILE A 290 -1.81 -20.35 11.92
CA ILE A 290 -0.90 -21.29 11.24
C ILE A 290 -1.73 -22.38 10.58
N ALA A 291 -1.57 -22.57 9.28
CA ALA A 291 -2.13 -23.70 8.54
C ALA A 291 -1.01 -24.53 7.93
N VAL A 292 -1.03 -25.85 8.14
CA VAL A 292 0.00 -26.78 7.69
C VAL A 292 -0.65 -28.03 7.10
N ALA A 293 -0.07 -28.51 5.99
CA ALA A 293 -0.31 -29.84 5.45
C ALA A 293 0.99 -30.41 4.90
N PHE A 294 1.08 -31.72 4.82
CA PHE A 294 2.27 -32.40 4.29
C PHE A 294 1.98 -32.96 2.89
N SER A 295 2.96 -32.81 2.01
CA SER A 295 2.94 -33.34 0.65
C SER A 295 4.36 -33.67 0.20
N ASN A 296 4.54 -34.70 -0.64
CA ASN A 296 5.81 -34.98 -1.30
C ASN A 296 5.93 -34.39 -2.71
N LYS A 297 4.89 -33.72 -3.19
CA LYS A 297 4.88 -33.10 -4.52
C LYS A 297 4.83 -31.58 -4.47
N VAL A 298 4.28 -31.04 -3.39
CA VAL A 298 4.11 -29.59 -3.19
C VAL A 298 5.09 -29.12 -2.11
N SER A 299 5.85 -28.08 -2.41
CA SER A 299 6.70 -27.39 -1.45
C SER A 299 6.37 -25.89 -1.51
N LEU A 300 5.63 -25.41 -0.52
CA LEU A 300 5.26 -24.00 -0.35
C LEU A 300 5.42 -23.63 1.12
N THR A 301 5.99 -22.46 1.36
CA THR A 301 6.02 -21.85 2.69
C THR A 301 5.85 -20.35 2.53
N GLU A 302 4.81 -19.80 3.11
CA GLU A 302 4.50 -18.38 3.05
C GLU A 302 4.32 -17.82 4.45
N TYR A 303 4.76 -16.60 4.65
CA TYR A 303 4.64 -15.88 5.90
C TYR A 303 4.07 -14.49 5.66
N TYR A 304 3.23 -14.05 6.59
CA TYR A 304 2.57 -12.75 6.54
C TYR A 304 2.67 -12.05 7.89
N HIS A 305 2.76 -10.74 7.87
CA HIS A 305 2.68 -9.88 9.06
C HIS A 305 1.71 -8.75 8.78
N ASN A 306 0.63 -8.66 9.55
CA ASN A 306 -0.46 -7.69 9.36
C ASN A 306 -0.89 -7.58 7.89
N SER A 307 -1.14 -8.72 7.24
CA SER A 307 -1.49 -8.85 5.82
C SER A 307 -0.36 -8.51 4.82
N SER A 308 0.81 -8.09 5.26
CA SER A 308 1.98 -7.93 4.39
C SER A 308 2.69 -9.26 4.20
N TRP A 309 2.88 -9.65 2.95
CA TRP A 309 3.68 -10.84 2.62
C TRP A 309 5.16 -10.63 2.96
N LEU A 310 5.76 -11.62 3.60
CA LEU A 310 7.17 -11.61 3.97
C LEU A 310 7.97 -12.45 2.97
N GLU A 311 8.43 -11.86 1.90
CA GLU A 311 9.16 -12.52 0.81
C GLU A 311 10.33 -13.36 1.33
N HIS A 312 11.03 -12.91 2.35
CA HIS A 312 12.19 -13.59 2.93
C HIS A 312 11.89 -14.30 4.27
N GLY A 313 10.62 -14.49 4.61
CA GLY A 313 10.15 -15.22 5.80
C GLY A 313 10.42 -14.53 7.14
N GLY A 314 11.58 -13.94 7.34
CA GLY A 314 11.91 -13.14 8.54
C GLY A 314 11.88 -13.91 9.86
N ALA A 315 11.37 -13.26 10.91
CA ALA A 315 11.26 -13.85 12.26
C ALA A 315 10.27 -15.03 12.32
N PRO A 316 9.11 -15.01 11.63
CA PRO A 316 8.20 -16.15 11.59
C PRO A 316 8.84 -17.42 11.01
N ASP A 317 9.62 -17.32 9.93
CA ASP A 317 10.33 -18.48 9.35
C ASP A 317 11.27 -19.13 10.37
N LYS A 318 12.07 -18.32 11.08
CA LYS A 318 12.98 -18.82 12.11
C LYS A 318 12.23 -19.50 13.26
N ALA A 319 11.12 -18.91 13.69
CA ALA A 319 10.31 -19.43 14.78
C ALA A 319 9.70 -20.81 14.42
N VAL A 320 9.11 -20.92 13.21
CA VAL A 320 8.52 -22.16 12.71
C VAL A 320 9.58 -23.26 12.56
N ARG A 321 10.73 -22.95 11.93
CA ARG A 321 11.83 -23.93 11.80
C ARG A 321 12.31 -24.43 13.16
N ASN A 322 12.53 -23.54 14.12
CA ASN A 322 12.95 -23.91 15.46
C ASN A 322 11.91 -24.80 16.17
N ALA A 323 10.62 -24.50 16.02
CA ALA A 323 9.55 -25.30 16.62
C ALA A 323 9.52 -26.72 16.05
N PHE A 324 9.65 -26.87 14.72
CA PHE A 324 9.72 -28.20 14.09
C PHE A 324 10.97 -28.98 14.50
N VAL A 325 12.14 -28.36 14.51
CA VAL A 325 13.40 -29.00 14.95
C VAL A 325 13.26 -29.48 16.39
N TYR A 326 12.80 -28.60 17.30
CA TYR A 326 12.60 -28.97 18.71
C TYR A 326 11.66 -30.17 18.88
N GLN A 327 10.56 -30.21 18.12
CA GLN A 327 9.57 -31.29 18.22
C GLN A 327 10.05 -32.62 17.62
N ILE A 328 10.92 -32.56 16.58
CA ILE A 328 11.47 -33.76 15.93
C ILE A 328 12.61 -34.35 16.76
N ASP A 329 13.42 -33.52 17.42
CA ASP A 329 14.59 -33.95 18.21
C ASP A 329 14.20 -34.38 19.63
N SER A 330 12.95 -34.19 20.07
CA SER A 330 12.44 -34.56 21.40
C SER A 330 11.76 -35.93 21.37
#